data_f56f7dc97e533b031702ded051ad719a
#
_entry.id   f56f7dc97e533b031702ded051ad719a
#
_cell.length_a   1.000
_cell.length_b   1.000
_cell.length_c   1.000
_cell.angle_alpha   90.00
_cell.angle_beta   90.00
_cell.angle_gamma   90.00
#
_symmetry.space_group_name_H-M   'P 1'
#
loop_
_entity.id
_entity.type
_entity.pdbx_description
1 polymer ?
#
loop_
_entity_poly.entity_id
_entity_poly.type
_entity_poly.pdbx_seq_one_letter_code
_entity_poly.pdbx_strand_id
1 'polypeptide(L)'
;MEKMPYQEPISDDAVVSTVPLSVPLPSAATDWRHGLPTLTGSLVTLRELRVSDAGALFVMLTTAEVTRFISPPPATVEGFEKFIGWANRQRLAGQYICYAVVPRGSDTAIGLFQIRSLEPEFGTCEWGFALASEFWGTGIFGDGARLAIAFAFETLGTRRLEARASVENARGNAALRKLGASREAILRKSFLRHGELHDQALWTILADEWQDARQPSFAPGIH
;
A
#
# COMPACT_ATOMS: atom_id res chain seq x y z
N MET A 1 -3.62 8.66 2.65
CA MET A 1 -3.87 7.73 1.54
C MET A 1 -3.96 8.55 0.28
N GLU A 2 -2.96 8.44 -0.51
CA GLU A 2 -2.76 9.33 -1.62
C GLU A 2 -2.14 8.63 -2.79
N LYS A 3 -2.71 8.84 -3.89
CA LYS A 3 -2.36 8.35 -5.21
C LYS A 3 -2.55 6.85 -5.41
N MET A 4 -3.67 6.49 -5.99
CA MET A 4 -3.56 5.51 -7.07
C MET A 4 -2.69 6.18 -8.13
N PRO A 5 -1.46 5.72 -8.38
CA PRO A 5 -0.50 6.42 -9.23
C PRO A 5 -0.77 6.17 -10.72
N TYR A 6 -2.02 6.18 -11.13
CA TYR A 6 -2.39 6.09 -12.53
C TYR A 6 -2.75 7.49 -13.05
N GLN A 7 -1.74 8.19 -13.55
CA GLN A 7 -1.90 9.20 -14.59
C GLN A 7 -1.51 8.53 -15.91
N GLU A 8 -2.25 8.78 -16.98
CA GLU A 8 -1.92 8.24 -18.31
C GLU A 8 -0.45 8.54 -18.65
N PRO A 9 0.27 7.57 -19.21
CA PRO A 9 1.69 7.76 -19.51
C PRO A 9 1.86 8.83 -20.58
N ILE A 10 2.62 9.89 -20.22
CA ILE A 10 3.32 10.69 -21.22
C ILE A 10 4.35 9.76 -21.83
N SER A 11 4.33 9.62 -23.14
CA SER A 11 5.29 8.83 -23.90
C SER A 11 6.70 9.34 -23.63
N ASP A 12 7.55 8.52 -23.06
CA ASP A 12 8.96 8.84 -22.88
C ASP A 12 9.84 7.70 -23.40
N ASP A 13 10.42 7.93 -24.56
CA ASP A 13 11.51 7.15 -25.13
C ASP A 13 12.82 7.60 -24.48
N ALA A 14 13.22 6.95 -23.39
CA ALA A 14 14.55 7.15 -22.82
C ALA A 14 15.28 5.81 -22.70
N VAL A 15 16.32 5.69 -23.47
CA VAL A 15 17.32 4.62 -23.47
C VAL A 15 18.06 4.59 -22.14
N VAL A 16 17.99 3.48 -21.42
CA VAL A 16 18.76 3.25 -20.19
C VAL A 16 19.93 2.30 -20.47
N SER A 17 21.10 2.81 -20.21
CA SER A 17 22.39 2.08 -20.28
C SER A 17 22.54 1.16 -19.06
N THR A 18 22.86 -0.11 -19.33
CA THR A 18 23.04 -1.16 -18.32
C THR A 18 24.49 -1.28 -17.87
N VAL A 19 24.72 -1.31 -16.55
CA VAL A 19 25.95 -1.83 -15.94
C VAL A 19 25.56 -2.91 -14.92
N PRO A 20 26.06 -4.14 -14.98
CA PRO A 20 25.71 -5.19 -14.03
C PRO A 20 26.68 -5.20 -12.83
N LEU A 21 26.14 -5.07 -11.64
CA LEU A 21 26.83 -5.43 -10.39
C LEU A 21 26.12 -6.63 -9.78
N SER A 22 26.76 -7.79 -9.89
CA SER A 22 26.29 -9.03 -9.27
C SER A 22 26.74 -9.11 -7.81
N VAL A 23 25.78 -9.08 -6.88
CA VAL A 23 25.96 -9.46 -5.48
C VAL A 23 25.12 -10.70 -5.23
N PRO A 24 25.62 -11.75 -4.55
CA PRO A 24 24.86 -12.99 -4.35
C PRO A 24 23.72 -12.77 -3.36
N LEU A 25 22.52 -13.17 -3.77
CA LEU A 25 21.30 -13.15 -2.96
C LEU A 25 21.27 -14.33 -1.96
N PRO A 26 20.78 -14.12 -0.71
CA PRO A 26 20.48 -15.22 0.18
C PRO A 26 19.19 -15.93 -0.23
N SER A 27 19.23 -17.26 -0.18
CA SER A 27 18.20 -18.30 -0.08
C SER A 27 16.73 -17.92 -0.27
N ALA A 28 16.12 -18.47 -1.33
CA ALA A 28 14.68 -18.82 -1.47
C ALA A 28 13.63 -17.82 -0.97
N ALA A 29 13.83 -16.53 -1.18
CA ALA A 29 12.72 -15.56 -1.18
C ALA A 29 11.93 -15.80 -2.46
N THR A 30 10.66 -16.12 -2.33
CA THR A 30 9.70 -16.14 -3.45
C THR A 30 9.93 -14.88 -4.26
N ASP A 31 10.30 -15.02 -5.54
CA ASP A 31 10.55 -13.85 -6.39
C ASP A 31 9.21 -13.13 -6.63
N TRP A 32 8.88 -12.25 -5.70
CA TRP A 32 7.64 -11.47 -5.70
C TRP A 32 7.45 -10.64 -6.99
N ARG A 33 8.53 -10.40 -7.76
CA ARG A 33 8.43 -9.72 -9.05
C ARG A 33 7.65 -10.57 -10.06
N HIS A 34 7.77 -11.88 -10.01
CA HIS A 34 7.07 -12.79 -10.90
C HIS A 34 5.68 -13.21 -10.39
N GLY A 35 5.40 -13.05 -9.10
CA GLY A 35 4.08 -13.33 -8.51
C GLY A 35 4.04 -12.96 -7.03
N LEU A 36 3.04 -12.20 -6.61
CA LEU A 36 2.89 -11.85 -5.21
C LEU A 36 2.46 -13.08 -4.39
N PRO A 37 3.11 -13.37 -3.26
CA PRO A 37 2.63 -14.39 -2.34
C PRO A 37 1.26 -14.01 -1.80
N THR A 38 0.39 -14.99 -1.63
CA THR A 38 -0.88 -14.80 -0.92
C THR A 38 -0.60 -14.68 0.57
N LEU A 39 -1.01 -13.56 1.19
CA LEU A 39 -0.87 -13.30 2.61
C LEU A 39 -2.22 -13.52 3.29
N THR A 40 -2.25 -14.36 4.32
CA THR A 40 -3.50 -14.77 4.96
C THR A 40 -3.52 -14.30 6.41
N GLY A 41 -4.49 -13.45 6.72
CA GLY A 41 -4.81 -13.00 8.08
C GLY A 41 -6.03 -13.71 8.67
N SER A 42 -6.49 -13.20 9.80
CA SER A 42 -7.66 -13.72 10.48
C SER A 42 -8.97 -13.36 9.77
N LEU A 43 -9.06 -12.17 9.21
CA LEU A 43 -10.27 -11.60 8.60
C LEU A 43 -10.13 -11.46 7.09
N VAL A 44 -8.90 -11.33 6.57
CA VAL A 44 -8.65 -11.06 5.15
C VAL A 44 -7.58 -11.96 4.57
N THR A 45 -7.60 -12.04 3.25
CA THR A 45 -6.50 -12.52 2.41
C THR A 45 -6.07 -11.36 1.53
N LEU A 46 -4.76 -11.10 1.45
CA LEU A 46 -4.16 -10.22 0.46
C LEU A 46 -3.61 -11.10 -0.66
N ARG A 47 -4.08 -10.89 -1.87
CA ARG A 47 -3.63 -11.61 -3.07
C ARG A 47 -3.30 -10.66 -4.21
N GLU A 48 -2.64 -11.15 -5.20
CA GLU A 48 -2.40 -10.40 -6.42
C GLU A 48 -3.71 -9.96 -7.08
N LEU A 49 -3.70 -8.76 -7.66
CA LEU A 49 -4.81 -8.23 -8.44
C LEU A 49 -5.03 -9.05 -9.71
N ARG A 50 -6.29 -9.35 -10.01
CA ARG A 50 -6.74 -10.00 -11.23
C ARG A 50 -7.55 -9.02 -12.07
N VAL A 51 -7.52 -9.13 -13.38
CA VAL A 51 -8.35 -8.30 -14.27
C VAL A 51 -9.84 -8.46 -13.90
N SER A 52 -10.27 -9.64 -13.47
CA SER A 52 -11.64 -9.91 -12.99
C SER A 52 -12.05 -9.11 -11.74
N ASP A 53 -11.10 -8.50 -11.02
CA ASP A 53 -11.40 -7.65 -9.85
C ASP A 53 -11.89 -6.26 -10.27
N ALA A 54 -11.68 -5.84 -11.52
CA ALA A 54 -11.94 -4.49 -11.99
C ALA A 54 -13.37 -4.01 -11.73
N GLY A 55 -14.36 -4.86 -12.00
CA GLY A 55 -15.78 -4.55 -11.77
C GLY A 55 -16.09 -4.34 -10.28
N ALA A 56 -15.61 -5.22 -9.41
CA ALA A 56 -15.81 -5.09 -7.97
C ALA A 56 -15.11 -3.85 -7.42
N LEU A 57 -13.85 -3.62 -7.80
CA LEU A 57 -13.09 -2.45 -7.36
C LEU A 57 -13.71 -1.13 -7.83
N PHE A 58 -14.25 -1.10 -9.05
CA PHE A 58 -14.98 0.06 -9.55
C PHE A 58 -16.17 0.39 -8.64
N VAL A 59 -17.03 -0.59 -8.35
CA VAL A 59 -18.20 -0.38 -7.47
C VAL A 59 -17.78 0.04 -6.06
N MET A 60 -16.78 -0.64 -5.49
CA MET A 60 -16.36 -0.48 -4.10
C MET A 60 -15.57 0.80 -3.84
N LEU A 61 -14.76 1.27 -4.80
CA LEU A 61 -13.80 2.34 -4.55
C LEU A 61 -14.17 3.69 -5.19
N THR A 62 -15.25 3.78 -5.98
CA THR A 62 -15.68 5.04 -6.60
C THR A 62 -16.78 5.77 -5.84
N THR A 63 -17.22 5.24 -4.69
CA THR A 63 -18.23 5.90 -3.85
C THR A 63 -17.70 7.24 -3.31
N ALA A 64 -18.59 8.19 -3.07
CA ALA A 64 -18.23 9.53 -2.58
C ALA A 64 -17.46 9.49 -1.25
N GLU A 65 -17.83 8.56 -0.36
CA GLU A 65 -17.17 8.40 0.94
C GLU A 65 -15.73 7.94 0.78
N VAL A 66 -15.48 6.93 -0.07
CA VAL A 66 -14.13 6.38 -0.31
C VAL A 66 -13.27 7.40 -1.02
N THR A 67 -13.80 8.07 -2.05
CA THR A 67 -13.03 8.99 -2.87
C THR A 67 -12.76 10.33 -2.18
N ARG A 68 -13.40 10.63 -1.07
CA ARG A 68 -13.30 11.93 -0.39
C ARG A 68 -11.87 12.37 -0.07
N PHE A 69 -10.99 11.43 0.31
CA PHE A 69 -9.64 11.73 0.79
C PHE A 69 -8.53 10.99 0.04
N ILE A 70 -8.83 10.40 -1.10
CA ILE A 70 -7.86 9.73 -1.94
C ILE A 70 -7.76 10.43 -3.30
N SER A 71 -6.68 10.20 -4.02
CA SER A 71 -6.61 10.59 -5.44
C SER A 71 -7.74 9.90 -6.20
N PRO A 72 -8.31 10.55 -7.21
CA PRO A 72 -9.41 9.95 -7.97
C PRO A 72 -9.02 8.57 -8.48
N PRO A 73 -9.80 7.53 -8.16
CA PRO A 73 -9.62 6.21 -8.77
C PRO A 73 -10.03 6.25 -10.25
N PRO A 74 -9.71 5.21 -11.03
CA PRO A 74 -10.25 5.08 -12.37
C PRO A 74 -11.77 5.22 -12.39
N ALA A 75 -12.29 5.95 -13.37
CA ALA A 75 -13.72 6.30 -13.44
C ALA A 75 -14.58 5.25 -14.16
N THR A 76 -13.97 4.17 -14.67
CA THR A 76 -14.64 3.08 -15.39
C THR A 76 -14.02 1.72 -15.05
N VAL A 77 -14.73 0.65 -15.36
CA VAL A 77 -14.22 -0.73 -15.22
C VAL A 77 -12.95 -0.92 -16.07
N GLU A 78 -12.97 -0.46 -17.32
CA GLU A 78 -11.81 -0.53 -18.23
C GLU A 78 -10.61 0.27 -17.69
N GLY A 79 -10.88 1.36 -16.99
CA GLY A 79 -9.85 2.12 -16.27
C GLY A 79 -9.20 1.29 -15.17
N PHE A 80 -9.98 0.51 -14.42
CA PHE A 80 -9.43 -0.42 -13.42
C PHE A 80 -8.67 -1.59 -14.06
N GLU A 81 -9.13 -2.13 -15.20
CA GLU A 81 -8.39 -3.15 -15.94
C GLU A 81 -7.01 -2.63 -16.40
N LYS A 82 -6.97 -1.40 -16.96
CA LYS A 82 -5.71 -0.72 -17.32
C LYS A 82 -4.80 -0.50 -16.10
N PHE A 83 -5.37 -0.07 -14.96
CA PHE A 83 -4.64 0.08 -13.71
C PHE A 83 -4.03 -1.24 -13.23
N ILE A 84 -4.79 -2.34 -13.25
CA ILE A 84 -4.31 -3.67 -12.86
C ILE A 84 -3.16 -4.11 -13.78
N GLY A 85 -3.31 -3.95 -15.09
CA GLY A 85 -2.24 -4.26 -16.05
C GLY A 85 -0.99 -3.40 -15.83
N TRP A 86 -1.15 -2.11 -15.53
CA TRP A 86 -0.05 -1.22 -15.17
C TRP A 86 0.62 -1.66 -13.86
N ALA A 87 -0.13 -1.95 -12.80
CA ALA A 87 0.40 -2.38 -11.51
C ALA A 87 1.25 -3.65 -11.65
N ASN A 88 0.80 -4.62 -12.45
CA ASN A 88 1.55 -5.84 -12.71
C ASN A 88 2.86 -5.58 -13.47
N ARG A 89 2.87 -4.66 -14.45
CA ARG A 89 4.11 -4.25 -15.11
C ARG A 89 5.09 -3.55 -14.15
N GLN A 90 4.58 -2.66 -13.30
CA GLN A 90 5.42 -1.97 -12.31
C GLN A 90 5.98 -2.93 -11.25
N ARG A 91 5.25 -3.99 -10.92
CA ARG A 91 5.75 -5.06 -10.06
C ARG A 91 6.91 -5.81 -10.70
N LEU A 92 6.77 -6.22 -11.96
CA LEU A 92 7.86 -6.83 -12.74
C LEU A 92 9.10 -5.93 -12.81
N ALA A 93 8.90 -4.62 -12.92
CA ALA A 93 9.97 -3.63 -12.90
C ALA A 93 10.56 -3.39 -11.49
N GLY A 94 9.99 -4.00 -10.44
CA GLY A 94 10.48 -3.83 -9.07
C GLY A 94 10.23 -2.46 -8.47
N GLN A 95 9.15 -1.76 -8.88
CA GLN A 95 8.88 -0.38 -8.45
C GLN A 95 7.59 -0.21 -7.64
N TYR A 96 6.64 -1.13 -7.83
CA TYR A 96 5.31 -1.00 -7.24
C TYR A 96 4.67 -2.35 -6.99
N ILE A 97 3.96 -2.46 -5.88
CA ILE A 97 3.23 -3.64 -5.47
C ILE A 97 1.81 -3.23 -5.13
N CYS A 98 0.83 -4.02 -5.58
CA CYS A 98 -0.56 -3.80 -5.25
C CYS A 98 -1.27 -5.11 -4.94
N TYR A 99 -1.75 -5.21 -3.72
CA TYR A 99 -2.56 -6.32 -3.23
C TYR A 99 -4.04 -6.00 -3.30
N ALA A 100 -4.86 -6.94 -3.76
CA ALA A 100 -6.29 -6.95 -3.52
C ALA A 100 -6.56 -7.36 -2.07
N VAL A 101 -7.49 -6.65 -1.41
CA VAL A 101 -8.02 -7.02 -0.10
C VAL A 101 -9.27 -7.85 -0.30
N VAL A 102 -9.27 -9.08 0.18
CA VAL A 102 -10.36 -10.05 0.02
C VAL A 102 -10.78 -10.56 1.39
N PRO A 103 -12.05 -10.42 1.81
CA PRO A 103 -12.54 -11.01 3.07
C PRO A 103 -12.39 -12.53 3.08
N ARG A 104 -12.10 -13.10 4.24
CA ARG A 104 -12.05 -14.56 4.41
C ARG A 104 -13.38 -15.17 4.02
N GLY A 105 -13.33 -16.26 3.22
CA GLY A 105 -14.53 -16.93 2.71
C GLY A 105 -15.17 -16.27 1.49
N SER A 106 -14.54 -15.21 0.95
CA SER A 106 -14.94 -14.55 -0.30
C SER A 106 -13.85 -14.65 -1.34
N ASP A 107 -14.16 -14.33 -2.60
CA ASP A 107 -13.16 -14.07 -3.66
C ASP A 107 -13.26 -12.63 -4.21
N THR A 108 -14.17 -11.83 -3.66
CA THR A 108 -14.42 -10.45 -4.11
C THR A 108 -13.40 -9.49 -3.49
N ALA A 109 -12.71 -8.73 -4.33
CA ALA A 109 -11.83 -7.65 -3.90
C ALA A 109 -12.66 -6.46 -3.40
N ILE A 110 -12.44 -6.07 -2.15
CA ILE A 110 -13.14 -4.97 -1.48
C ILE A 110 -12.26 -3.74 -1.27
N GLY A 111 -11.01 -3.80 -1.71
CA GLY A 111 -10.04 -2.74 -1.52
C GLY A 111 -8.65 -3.12 -1.99
N LEU A 112 -7.71 -2.23 -1.72
CA LEU A 112 -6.32 -2.34 -2.15
C LEU A 112 -5.38 -1.96 -1.02
N PHE A 113 -4.22 -2.65 -0.94
CA PHE A 113 -2.98 -2.14 -0.33
C PHE A 113 -1.92 -2.01 -1.41
N GLN A 114 -1.22 -0.89 -1.41
CA GLN A 114 -0.18 -0.60 -2.40
C GLN A 114 1.11 -0.15 -1.71
N ILE A 115 2.25 -0.53 -2.27
CA ILE A 115 3.57 -0.15 -1.78
C ILE A 115 4.38 0.31 -2.99
N ARG A 116 4.88 1.55 -2.93
CA ARG A 116 5.69 2.16 -3.97
C ARG A 116 7.10 2.41 -3.46
N SER A 117 8.08 2.01 -4.23
CA SER A 117 9.48 2.33 -3.94
C SER A 117 9.71 3.84 -4.07
N LEU A 118 10.34 4.45 -3.08
CA LEU A 118 10.82 5.83 -3.12
C LEU A 118 12.33 5.88 -3.34
N GLU A 119 13.02 4.79 -2.98
CA GLU A 119 14.45 4.58 -3.17
C GLU A 119 14.68 3.23 -3.86
N PRO A 120 15.79 3.06 -4.58
CA PRO A 120 16.14 1.75 -5.15
C PRO A 120 16.03 0.64 -4.11
N GLU A 121 15.62 -0.56 -4.56
CA GLU A 121 15.53 -1.76 -3.72
C GLU A 121 14.56 -1.65 -2.53
N PHE A 122 13.57 -0.75 -2.59
CA PHE A 122 12.58 -0.57 -1.54
C PHE A 122 13.15 -0.16 -0.16
N GLY A 123 14.31 0.45 -0.08
CA GLY A 123 14.90 0.92 1.18
C GLY A 123 13.97 1.86 1.94
N THR A 124 13.37 2.82 1.25
CA THR A 124 12.26 3.66 1.71
C THR A 124 11.07 3.46 0.76
N CYS A 125 9.88 3.24 1.32
CA CYS A 125 8.66 3.05 0.56
C CYS A 125 7.57 3.99 1.01
N GLU A 126 6.70 4.34 0.08
CA GLU A 126 5.38 4.90 0.39
C GLU A 126 4.32 3.78 0.25
N TRP A 127 3.45 3.66 1.23
CA TRP A 127 2.32 2.75 1.15
C TRP A 127 1.00 3.50 1.22
N GLY A 128 -0.01 2.92 0.61
CA GLY A 128 -1.36 3.46 0.58
C GLY A 128 -2.39 2.36 0.61
N PHE A 129 -3.63 2.74 0.86
CA PHE A 129 -4.74 1.79 0.95
C PHE A 129 -6.05 2.45 0.56
N ALA A 130 -6.95 1.67 -0.01
CA ALA A 130 -8.34 2.02 -0.20
C ALA A 130 -9.20 0.81 0.18
N LEU A 131 -10.28 1.05 0.91
CA LEU A 131 -11.21 0.01 1.35
C LEU A 131 -12.63 0.52 1.20
N ALA A 132 -13.53 -0.32 0.70
CA ALA A 132 -14.95 -0.03 0.61
C ALA A 132 -15.51 0.41 1.96
N SER A 133 -16.37 1.42 1.95
CA SER A 133 -16.85 2.09 3.18
C SER A 133 -17.66 1.15 4.10
N GLU A 134 -18.33 0.17 3.57
CA GLU A 134 -19.09 -0.83 4.32
C GLU A 134 -18.22 -1.73 5.22
N PHE A 135 -16.92 -1.83 4.91
CA PHE A 135 -15.95 -2.60 5.72
C PHE A 135 -15.17 -1.75 6.72
N TRP A 136 -15.48 -0.47 6.84
CA TRP A 136 -14.83 0.37 7.82
C TRP A 136 -15.29 0.04 9.25
N GLY A 137 -14.33 0.00 10.18
CA GLY A 137 -14.62 -0.33 11.58
C GLY A 137 -14.78 -1.83 11.88
N THR A 138 -14.69 -2.71 10.89
CA THR A 138 -14.88 -4.16 11.05
C THR A 138 -13.60 -4.91 11.48
N GLY A 139 -12.46 -4.23 11.59
CA GLY A 139 -11.16 -4.87 11.87
C GLY A 139 -10.39 -5.32 10.63
N ILE A 140 -11.05 -5.46 9.49
CA ILE A 140 -10.48 -5.90 8.20
C ILE A 140 -9.27 -5.05 7.79
N PHE A 141 -9.37 -3.72 7.94
CA PHE A 141 -8.25 -2.83 7.64
C PHE A 141 -7.01 -3.16 8.48
N GLY A 142 -7.17 -3.30 9.79
CA GLY A 142 -6.04 -3.57 10.70
C GLY A 142 -5.38 -4.92 10.45
N ASP A 143 -6.17 -5.94 10.13
CA ASP A 143 -5.67 -7.27 9.80
C ASP A 143 -4.85 -7.24 8.50
N GLY A 144 -5.41 -6.68 7.42
CA GLY A 144 -4.72 -6.56 6.14
C GLY A 144 -3.50 -5.63 6.18
N ALA A 145 -3.60 -4.51 6.89
CA ALA A 145 -2.49 -3.56 7.02
C ALA A 145 -1.26 -4.20 7.68
N ARG A 146 -1.46 -5.01 8.74
CA ARG A 146 -0.35 -5.74 9.37
C ARG A 146 0.33 -6.71 8.42
N LEU A 147 -0.42 -7.40 7.56
CA LEU A 147 0.13 -8.28 6.53
C LEU A 147 0.97 -7.50 5.51
N ALA A 148 0.44 -6.37 5.02
CA ALA A 148 1.14 -5.54 4.04
C ALA A 148 2.42 -4.93 4.62
N ILE A 149 2.39 -4.45 5.87
CA ILE A 149 3.55 -3.90 6.59
C ILE A 149 4.60 -4.99 6.84
N ALA A 150 4.19 -6.17 7.31
CA ALA A 150 5.08 -7.30 7.49
C ALA A 150 5.76 -7.71 6.17
N PHE A 151 5.01 -7.77 5.07
CA PHE A 151 5.57 -8.04 3.75
C PHE A 151 6.60 -6.98 3.34
N ALA A 152 6.33 -5.68 3.58
CA ALA A 152 7.27 -4.62 3.27
C ALA A 152 8.60 -4.78 4.04
N PHE A 153 8.54 -5.05 5.33
CA PHE A 153 9.75 -5.17 6.14
C PHE A 153 10.47 -6.51 5.98
N GLU A 154 9.73 -7.62 5.95
CA GLU A 154 10.30 -8.98 5.99
C GLU A 154 10.66 -9.52 4.60
N THR A 155 9.91 -9.11 3.54
CA THR A 155 10.13 -9.62 2.17
C THR A 155 10.83 -8.62 1.28
N LEU A 156 10.44 -7.32 1.34
CA LEU A 156 11.08 -6.30 0.52
C LEU A 156 12.35 -5.72 1.15
N GLY A 157 12.57 -5.93 2.46
CA GLY A 157 13.70 -5.37 3.19
C GLY A 157 13.59 -3.86 3.42
N THR A 158 12.37 -3.31 3.37
CA THR A 158 12.11 -1.89 3.63
C THR A 158 12.59 -1.53 5.04
N ARG A 159 13.27 -0.39 5.17
CA ARG A 159 13.70 0.14 6.48
C ARG A 159 12.72 1.18 7.01
N ARG A 160 12.07 1.91 6.08
CA ARG A 160 11.19 3.03 6.36
C ARG A 160 9.94 2.96 5.47
N LEU A 161 8.78 2.92 6.08
CA LEU A 161 7.49 2.86 5.41
C LEU A 161 6.71 4.15 5.67
N GLU A 162 6.51 4.96 4.64
CA GLU A 162 5.81 6.25 4.71
C GLU A 162 4.35 6.12 4.28
N ALA A 163 3.47 6.86 4.92
CA ALA A 163 2.09 7.05 4.46
C ALA A 163 1.72 8.53 4.57
N ARG A 164 0.92 8.99 3.63
CA ARG A 164 0.39 10.35 3.65
C ARG A 164 -1.13 10.30 3.78
N ALA A 165 -1.69 11.15 4.63
CA ALA A 165 -3.12 11.28 4.79
C ALA A 165 -3.49 12.76 4.89
N SER A 166 -4.56 13.19 4.19
CA SER A 166 -5.10 14.54 4.42
C SER A 166 -5.31 14.78 5.90
N VAL A 167 -4.94 15.95 6.40
CA VAL A 167 -5.15 16.31 7.82
C VAL A 167 -6.62 16.24 8.21
N GLU A 168 -7.51 16.45 7.26
CA GLU A 168 -8.96 16.37 7.43
C GLU A 168 -9.49 14.92 7.49
N ASN A 169 -8.69 13.94 7.07
CA ASN A 169 -9.06 12.52 7.12
C ASN A 169 -8.85 11.94 8.53
N ALA A 170 -9.73 12.31 9.46
CA ALA A 170 -9.63 11.86 10.85
C ALA A 170 -9.56 10.32 10.97
N ARG A 171 -10.31 9.58 10.12
CA ARG A 171 -10.33 8.12 10.10
C ARG A 171 -9.00 7.54 9.63
N GLY A 172 -8.47 8.01 8.50
CA GLY A 172 -7.19 7.56 7.96
C GLY A 172 -6.04 7.84 8.94
N ASN A 173 -6.00 9.04 9.51
CA ASN A 173 -4.99 9.41 10.51
C ASN A 173 -5.09 8.53 11.78
N ALA A 174 -6.32 8.24 12.27
CA ALA A 174 -6.51 7.35 13.41
C ALA A 174 -6.13 5.90 13.12
N ALA A 175 -6.37 5.43 11.89
CA ALA A 175 -5.99 4.09 11.45
C ALA A 175 -4.46 3.92 11.41
N LEU A 176 -3.73 4.89 10.86
CA LEU A 176 -2.26 4.89 10.83
C LEU A 176 -1.68 4.90 12.25
N ARG A 177 -2.19 5.76 13.13
CA ARG A 177 -1.76 5.79 14.55
C ARG A 177 -1.99 4.46 15.27
N LYS A 178 -3.13 3.79 15.03
CA LYS A 178 -3.42 2.47 15.62
C LYS A 178 -2.48 1.36 15.15
N LEU A 179 -1.84 1.53 14.00
CA LEU A 179 -0.81 0.62 13.49
C LEU A 179 0.59 0.91 14.05
N GLY A 180 0.72 1.91 14.92
CA GLY A 180 2.00 2.31 15.50
C GLY A 180 2.76 3.34 14.66
N ALA A 181 2.16 3.89 13.60
CA ALA A 181 2.83 4.93 12.83
C ALA A 181 3.00 6.22 13.65
N SER A 182 4.17 6.83 13.54
CA SER A 182 4.51 8.13 14.11
C SER A 182 4.25 9.23 13.09
N ARG A 183 3.64 10.35 13.51
CA ARG A 183 3.45 11.50 12.65
C ARG A 183 4.68 12.40 12.72
N GLU A 184 5.41 12.51 11.62
CA GLU A 184 6.66 13.29 11.57
C GLU A 184 6.46 14.73 11.10
N ALA A 185 5.53 14.97 10.18
CA ALA A 185 5.36 16.30 9.59
C ALA A 185 3.94 16.58 9.11
N ILE A 186 3.68 17.89 8.86
CA ILE A 186 2.58 18.37 8.03
C ILE A 186 3.16 18.91 6.73
N LEU A 187 2.81 18.28 5.64
CA LEU A 187 3.16 18.69 4.29
C LEU A 187 2.10 19.69 3.81
N ARG A 188 2.43 20.98 3.87
CA ARG A 188 1.48 22.02 3.51
C ARG A 188 1.20 22.02 2.01
N LYS A 189 -0.08 22.13 1.62
CA LYS A 189 -0.55 22.23 0.23
C LYS A 189 0.02 21.14 -0.69
N SER A 190 0.24 19.95 -0.16
CA SER A 190 0.87 18.83 -0.87
C SER A 190 -0.10 17.95 -1.63
N PHE A 191 -1.40 18.14 -1.47
CA PHE A 191 -2.42 17.34 -2.10
C PHE A 191 -3.42 18.20 -2.88
N LEU A 192 -3.39 18.10 -4.21
CA LEU A 192 -4.36 18.77 -5.08
C LEU A 192 -5.62 17.92 -5.22
N ARG A 193 -6.78 18.47 -4.84
CA ARG A 193 -8.06 17.81 -4.98
C ARG A 193 -9.14 18.80 -5.37
N HIS A 194 -9.93 18.47 -6.40
CA HIS A 194 -10.99 19.34 -6.93
C HIS A 194 -10.55 20.80 -7.18
N GLY A 195 -9.28 21.00 -7.58
CA GLY A 195 -8.71 22.34 -7.79
C GLY A 195 -8.20 23.02 -6.51
N GLU A 196 -8.37 22.42 -5.34
CA GLU A 196 -7.91 22.94 -4.05
C GLU A 196 -6.69 22.19 -3.53
N LEU A 197 -5.79 22.92 -2.88
CA LEU A 197 -4.59 22.36 -2.26
C LEU A 197 -4.82 22.11 -0.78
N HIS A 198 -4.69 20.86 -0.36
CA HIS A 198 -4.87 20.40 1.02
C HIS A 198 -3.55 20.04 1.67
N ASP A 199 -3.51 20.17 2.99
CA ASP A 199 -2.39 19.72 3.81
C ASP A 199 -2.47 18.22 4.09
N GLN A 200 -1.31 17.55 4.19
CA GLN A 200 -1.22 16.15 4.54
C GLN A 200 -0.31 15.93 5.74
N ALA A 201 -0.70 15.00 6.60
CA ALA A 201 0.18 14.44 7.60
C ALA A 201 1.07 13.36 6.97
N LEU A 202 2.37 13.45 7.19
CA LEU A 202 3.34 12.40 6.90
C LEU A 202 3.43 11.48 8.13
N TRP A 203 3.14 10.22 7.91
CA TRP A 203 3.21 9.15 8.90
C TRP A 203 4.30 8.17 8.51
N THR A 204 5.01 7.64 9.51
CA THR A 204 6.13 6.74 9.28
C THR A 204 6.07 5.56 10.23
N ILE A 205 6.47 4.40 9.73
CA ILE A 205 6.79 3.21 10.54
C ILE A 205 8.22 2.80 10.20
N LEU A 206 9.07 2.62 11.19
CA LEU A 206 10.42 2.10 11.03
C LEU A 206 10.44 0.59 11.29
N ALA A 207 11.35 -0.12 10.60
CA ALA A 207 11.42 -1.58 10.68
C ALA A 207 11.77 -2.09 12.08
N ASP A 208 12.67 -1.39 12.79
CA ASP A 208 13.06 -1.70 14.17
C ASP A 208 11.90 -1.47 15.15
N GLU A 209 11.21 -0.33 15.06
CA GLU A 209 10.03 -0.04 15.89
C GLU A 209 8.92 -1.08 15.68
N TRP A 210 8.72 -1.54 14.45
CA TRP A 210 7.75 -2.57 14.13
C TRP A 210 8.10 -3.93 14.73
N GLN A 211 9.38 -4.30 14.72
CA GLN A 211 9.86 -5.54 15.31
C GLN A 211 9.73 -5.53 16.83
N ASP A 212 10.10 -4.44 17.48
CA ASP A 212 10.02 -4.28 18.94
C ASP A 212 8.57 -4.36 19.43
N ALA A 213 7.62 -3.76 18.72
CA ALA A 213 6.20 -3.82 19.06
C ALA A 213 5.58 -5.23 18.91
N ARG A 214 6.23 -6.14 18.17
CA ARG A 214 5.79 -7.54 17.99
C ARG A 214 6.47 -8.51 18.97
N GLN A 215 7.58 -8.11 19.59
CA GLN A 215 8.22 -8.92 20.63
C GLN A 215 7.43 -8.78 21.94
N PRO A 216 7.03 -9.89 22.61
CA PRO A 216 6.47 -9.79 23.93
C PRO A 216 7.53 -9.16 24.86
N SER A 217 7.18 -8.03 25.50
CA SER A 217 8.06 -7.40 26.48
C SER A 217 8.32 -8.40 27.61
N PHE A 218 9.49 -9.02 27.60
CA PHE A 218 10.03 -9.68 28.77
C PHE A 218 10.35 -8.58 29.78
N ALA A 219 9.40 -8.26 30.64
CA ALA A 219 9.71 -7.51 31.85
C ALA A 219 10.69 -8.37 32.69
N PRO A 220 11.93 -7.91 32.96
CA PRO A 220 12.81 -8.63 33.89
C PRO A 220 12.11 -8.63 35.24
N GLY A 221 11.74 -9.82 35.71
CA GLY A 221 11.23 -9.99 37.08
C GLY A 221 12.26 -9.46 38.04
N ILE A 222 11.90 -8.40 38.75
CA ILE A 222 12.67 -7.92 39.92
C ILE A 222 12.45 -8.95 41.00
N HIS A 223 13.51 -9.68 41.32
CA HIS A 223 13.61 -10.51 42.55
C HIS A 223 14.05 -9.64 43.71
#